data_dcb5b5578c7f4832524db77258a09748
#
_entry.id   dcb5b5578c7f4832524db77258a09748
#
_cell.length_a   1.000
_cell.length_b   1.000
_cell.length_c   1.000
_cell.angle_alpha   90.00
_cell.angle_beta   90.00
_cell.angle_gamma   90.00
#
_symmetry.space_group_name_H-M   'P 1'
#
loop_
_entity.id
_entity.type
_entity.pdbx_description
1 polymer ?
#
loop_
_entity_poly.entity_id
_entity_poly.type
_entity_poly.pdbx_seq_one_letter_code
_entity_poly.pdbx_strand_id
1 'polypeptide(L)'
;AASDVYKRQLLQPFGRKFAPDPASVKSAMIGGIVMNNASGMNCGTHANSDKMLLSARIILADGTLLDTGNDASKQAFSMKHAEFITQIQSLRDQIRTDKELSARIRYKYSIKNVTGLNLLPFITFDDPFDIITHLMVGSEGTLAFLSEVTMSTEYDYPHKASAMLYFKDIKEACRAVVALKKLTNEKKEWIVKGAELLDWKSLASVNDRTGEGLTAVLTETKAHSKEELAANIAVIEETLKPFNTYIPVHFTDKPEEYSKYWAIRSGIFPSVGGTRKPGTTSLIEDVAFHIKDLPEATADLQQLIARHGYDDACILSL
;
A
#
# COMPACT_ATOMS: atom_id res chain seq x y z
N ALA A 1 -15.00 -13.28 -12.67
CA ALA A 1 -14.31 -12.27 -11.88
C ALA A 1 -13.24 -11.58 -12.73
N ALA A 2 -13.16 -10.25 -12.67
CA ALA A 2 -12.20 -9.51 -13.46
C ALA A 2 -10.81 -9.57 -12.81
N SER A 3 -9.81 -10.04 -13.56
CA SER A 3 -8.42 -9.97 -13.09
C SER A 3 -7.92 -8.53 -13.11
N ASP A 4 -7.02 -8.20 -12.21
CA ASP A 4 -6.40 -6.89 -12.14
C ASP A 4 -5.64 -6.55 -13.44
N VAL A 5 -4.91 -7.51 -13.99
CA VAL A 5 -4.18 -7.34 -15.26
C VAL A 5 -5.10 -6.88 -16.40
N TYR A 6 -6.26 -7.49 -16.54
CA TYR A 6 -7.24 -7.12 -17.59
C TYR A 6 -7.75 -5.68 -17.40
N LYS A 7 -8.05 -5.28 -16.16
CA LYS A 7 -8.51 -3.92 -15.86
C LYS A 7 -7.44 -2.87 -16.16
N ARG A 8 -6.18 -3.15 -15.87
CA ARG A 8 -5.07 -2.25 -16.20
C ARG A 8 -4.93 -2.04 -17.70
N GLN A 9 -5.08 -3.10 -18.49
CA GLN A 9 -5.08 -3.02 -19.96
C GLN A 9 -6.20 -2.14 -20.50
N LEU A 10 -7.40 -2.21 -19.90
CA LEU A 10 -8.54 -1.37 -20.31
C LEU A 10 -8.35 0.12 -19.96
N LEU A 11 -7.62 0.45 -18.90
CA LEU A 11 -7.39 1.81 -18.44
C LEU A 11 -6.23 2.50 -19.17
N GLN A 12 -5.26 1.72 -19.66
CA GLN A 12 -4.06 2.23 -20.30
C GLN A 12 -4.32 3.23 -21.44
N PRO A 13 -5.27 2.99 -22.38
CA PRO A 13 -5.55 3.95 -23.46
C PRO A 13 -6.03 5.33 -22.97
N PHE A 14 -6.51 5.42 -21.75
CA PHE A 14 -6.98 6.65 -21.13
C PHE A 14 -5.92 7.33 -20.26
N GLY A 15 -4.67 6.82 -20.24
CA GLY A 15 -3.63 7.30 -19.34
C GLY A 15 -4.00 7.15 -17.87
N ARG A 16 -4.81 6.13 -17.55
CA ARG A 16 -5.29 5.86 -16.19
C ARG A 16 -4.85 4.48 -15.73
N LYS A 17 -4.75 4.32 -14.42
CA LYS A 17 -4.44 3.03 -13.80
C LYS A 17 -5.34 2.75 -12.61
N PHE A 18 -5.49 1.47 -12.30
CA PHE A 18 -6.00 1.02 -11.01
C PHE A 18 -4.87 1.13 -9.99
N ALA A 19 -5.10 1.87 -8.91
CA ALA A 19 -4.02 2.27 -8.00
C ALA A 19 -3.47 1.13 -7.14
N PRO A 20 -4.27 0.31 -6.45
CA PRO A 20 -3.74 -0.82 -5.67
C PRO A 20 -2.95 -1.78 -6.56
N ASP A 21 -1.69 -2.01 -6.24
CA ASP A 21 -0.76 -2.82 -7.04
C ASP A 21 0.00 -3.86 -6.17
N PRO A 22 -0.73 -4.80 -5.52
CA PRO A 22 -0.10 -5.81 -4.67
C PRO A 22 0.92 -6.65 -5.43
N ALA A 23 1.88 -7.25 -4.72
CA ALA A 23 2.86 -8.14 -5.32
C ALA A 23 2.23 -9.30 -6.11
N SER A 24 1.01 -9.69 -5.73
CA SER A 24 0.18 -10.72 -6.40
C SER A 24 -0.59 -10.20 -7.62
N VAL A 25 -0.35 -8.99 -8.09
CA VAL A 25 -1.12 -8.32 -9.17
C VAL A 25 -1.37 -9.18 -10.42
N LYS A 26 -0.43 -10.06 -10.76
CA LYS A 26 -0.54 -10.95 -11.93
C LYS A 26 -1.61 -12.04 -11.79
N SER A 27 -2.00 -12.39 -10.57
CA SER A 27 -2.97 -13.44 -10.24
C SER A 27 -4.16 -12.93 -9.43
N ALA A 28 -4.08 -11.70 -8.91
CA ALA A 28 -5.10 -11.14 -8.03
C ALA A 28 -6.39 -10.80 -8.80
N MET A 29 -7.51 -10.95 -8.09
CA MET A 29 -8.84 -10.55 -8.53
C MET A 29 -9.26 -9.27 -7.83
N ILE A 30 -9.98 -8.39 -8.52
CA ILE A 30 -10.38 -7.08 -7.98
C ILE A 30 -11.15 -7.20 -6.66
N GLY A 31 -12.09 -8.16 -6.57
CA GLY A 31 -12.83 -8.38 -5.32
C GLY A 31 -11.91 -8.75 -4.14
N GLY A 32 -10.92 -9.61 -4.36
CA GLY A 32 -9.91 -9.95 -3.35
C GLY A 32 -9.06 -8.76 -2.94
N ILE A 33 -8.60 -7.97 -3.93
CA ILE A 33 -7.82 -6.75 -3.66
C ILE A 33 -8.60 -5.77 -2.78
N VAL A 34 -9.89 -5.55 -3.07
CA VAL A 34 -10.74 -4.64 -2.30
C VAL A 34 -11.00 -5.19 -0.90
N MET A 35 -11.44 -6.45 -0.78
CA MET A 35 -11.82 -7.02 0.50
C MET A 35 -10.64 -7.26 1.45
N ASN A 36 -9.43 -7.41 0.91
CA ASN A 36 -8.20 -7.44 1.71
C ASN A 36 -7.66 -6.03 2.05
N ASN A 37 -8.19 -4.97 1.42
CA ASN A 37 -7.58 -3.63 1.38
C ASN A 37 -6.13 -3.70 0.89
N ALA A 38 -5.88 -4.55 -0.11
CA ALA A 38 -4.54 -4.74 -0.63
C ALA A 38 -3.97 -3.40 -1.10
N SER A 39 -2.78 -3.13 -0.66
CA SER A 39 -1.97 -2.00 -1.11
C SER A 39 -0.87 -2.52 -2.04
N GLY A 40 0.04 -1.66 -2.39
CA GLY A 40 1.21 -1.99 -3.17
C GLY A 40 2.23 -0.88 -3.03
N MET A 41 3.31 -1.03 -3.72
CA MET A 41 4.46 -0.13 -3.65
C MET A 41 4.14 1.29 -4.12
N ASN A 42 3.24 1.41 -5.10
CA ASN A 42 2.97 2.66 -5.77
C ASN A 42 1.69 3.37 -5.30
N CYS A 43 0.83 2.70 -4.54
CA CYS A 43 -0.42 3.31 -4.08
C CYS A 43 -0.25 4.09 -2.76
N GLY A 44 0.83 3.85 -2.02
CA GLY A 44 1.05 4.47 -0.71
C GLY A 44 -0.15 4.28 0.22
N THR A 45 -0.40 5.24 1.09
CA THR A 45 -1.59 5.26 1.97
C THR A 45 -2.75 6.10 1.40
N HIS A 46 -2.55 6.72 0.22
CA HIS A 46 -3.53 7.65 -0.37
C HIS A 46 -4.42 7.00 -1.42
N ALA A 47 -4.01 5.87 -1.99
CA ALA A 47 -4.68 5.22 -3.11
C ALA A 47 -4.96 3.73 -2.87
N ASN A 48 -5.04 3.31 -1.61
CA ASN A 48 -5.53 2.00 -1.21
C ASN A 48 -7.01 1.85 -1.57
N SER A 49 -7.51 0.63 -1.55
CA SER A 49 -8.90 0.32 -1.90
C SER A 49 -9.90 1.13 -1.08
N ASP A 50 -9.65 1.38 0.20
CA ASP A 50 -10.50 2.20 1.08
C ASP A 50 -10.62 3.67 0.66
N LYS A 51 -9.64 4.20 -0.09
CA LYS A 51 -9.64 5.58 -0.62
C LYS A 51 -10.19 5.67 -2.04
N MET A 52 -10.18 4.56 -2.76
CA MET A 52 -10.55 4.52 -4.18
C MET A 52 -11.98 4.01 -4.40
N LEU A 53 -12.59 3.33 -3.43
CA LEU A 53 -13.92 2.77 -3.54
C LEU A 53 -14.99 3.88 -3.53
N LEU A 54 -15.89 3.84 -4.50
CA LEU A 54 -17.00 4.79 -4.64
C LEU A 54 -18.36 4.13 -4.31
N SER A 55 -18.59 2.93 -4.81
CA SER A 55 -19.80 2.15 -4.53
C SER A 55 -19.56 0.66 -4.72
N ALA A 56 -20.45 -0.14 -4.18
CA ALA A 56 -20.37 -1.60 -4.25
C ALA A 56 -21.76 -2.23 -4.40
N ARG A 57 -21.80 -3.34 -5.12
CA ARG A 57 -22.94 -4.26 -5.10
C ARG A 57 -22.57 -5.48 -4.26
N ILE A 58 -23.28 -5.66 -3.16
CA ILE A 58 -23.02 -6.71 -2.18
C ILE A 58 -24.21 -7.61 -2.00
N ILE A 59 -23.96 -8.85 -1.58
CA ILE A 59 -24.98 -9.82 -1.20
C ILE A 59 -24.73 -10.19 0.26
N LEU A 60 -25.69 -9.91 1.13
CA LEU A 60 -25.64 -10.23 2.55
C LEU A 60 -25.87 -11.72 2.78
N ALA A 61 -25.62 -12.19 4.02
CA ALA A 61 -25.75 -13.58 4.40
C ALA A 61 -27.17 -14.16 4.23
N ASP A 62 -28.21 -13.32 4.29
CA ASP A 62 -29.61 -13.69 4.05
C ASP A 62 -30.00 -13.69 2.55
N GLY A 63 -29.03 -13.45 1.66
CA GLY A 63 -29.26 -13.35 0.22
C GLY A 63 -29.76 -11.97 -0.25
N THR A 64 -29.89 -10.98 0.65
CA THR A 64 -30.31 -9.64 0.25
C THR A 64 -29.23 -8.94 -0.58
N LEU A 65 -29.61 -8.48 -1.77
CA LEU A 65 -28.77 -7.68 -2.64
C LEU A 65 -28.90 -6.21 -2.26
N LEU A 66 -27.76 -5.52 -2.12
CA LEU A 66 -27.65 -4.07 -1.96
C LEU A 66 -26.65 -3.52 -2.98
N ASP A 67 -27.10 -2.58 -3.79
CA ASP A 67 -26.26 -1.77 -4.68
C ASP A 67 -26.17 -0.35 -4.11
N THR A 68 -25.04 0.00 -3.52
CA THR A 68 -24.85 1.31 -2.87
C THR A 68 -24.63 2.46 -3.86
N GLY A 69 -24.42 2.15 -5.14
CA GLY A 69 -24.39 3.12 -6.23
C GLY A 69 -25.77 3.41 -6.86
N ASN A 70 -26.85 2.75 -6.37
CA ASN A 70 -28.19 2.86 -6.93
C ASN A 70 -29.20 3.31 -5.84
N ASP A 71 -29.79 4.50 -6.02
CA ASP A 71 -30.69 5.08 -5.04
C ASP A 71 -31.97 4.25 -4.82
N ALA A 72 -32.53 3.64 -5.88
CA ALA A 72 -33.68 2.75 -5.72
C ALA A 72 -33.35 1.50 -4.90
N SER A 73 -32.13 0.94 -5.07
CA SER A 73 -31.66 -0.15 -4.25
C SER A 73 -31.49 0.25 -2.78
N LYS A 74 -30.92 1.44 -2.52
CA LYS A 74 -30.77 1.98 -1.16
C LYS A 74 -32.14 2.18 -0.48
N GLN A 75 -33.12 2.74 -1.21
CA GLN A 75 -34.49 2.92 -0.71
C GLN A 75 -35.17 1.59 -0.39
N ALA A 76 -35.12 0.62 -1.30
CA ALA A 76 -35.68 -0.70 -1.08
C ALA A 76 -35.04 -1.39 0.11
N PHE A 77 -33.71 -1.28 0.26
CA PHE A 77 -32.98 -1.80 1.40
C PHE A 77 -33.41 -1.14 2.72
N SER A 78 -33.50 0.20 2.73
CA SER A 78 -33.95 0.95 3.93
C SER A 78 -35.34 0.53 4.41
N MET A 79 -36.28 0.27 3.48
CA MET A 79 -37.62 -0.20 3.84
C MET A 79 -37.62 -1.61 4.42
N LYS A 80 -36.83 -2.51 3.84
CA LYS A 80 -36.78 -3.92 4.25
C LYS A 80 -35.92 -4.13 5.50
N HIS A 81 -34.84 -3.36 5.66
CA HIS A 81 -33.80 -3.53 6.68
C HIS A 81 -33.61 -2.25 7.53
N ALA A 82 -34.72 -1.56 7.90
CA ALA A 82 -34.69 -0.31 8.64
C ALA A 82 -33.93 -0.44 9.98
N GLU A 83 -34.12 -1.55 10.67
CA GLU A 83 -33.42 -1.82 11.93
C GLU A 83 -31.90 -1.92 11.72
N PHE A 84 -31.44 -2.60 10.68
CA PHE A 84 -30.01 -2.71 10.34
C PHE A 84 -29.39 -1.32 10.08
N ILE A 85 -30.08 -0.47 9.31
CA ILE A 85 -29.63 0.92 9.07
C ILE A 85 -29.54 1.71 10.39
N THR A 86 -30.57 1.57 11.26
CA THR A 86 -30.58 2.21 12.58
C THR A 86 -29.41 1.75 13.45
N GLN A 87 -29.07 0.46 13.42
CA GLN A 87 -27.94 -0.09 14.17
C GLN A 87 -26.61 0.45 13.65
N ILE A 88 -26.40 0.55 12.34
CA ILE A 88 -25.19 1.16 11.75
C ILE A 88 -25.05 2.61 12.19
N GLN A 89 -26.13 3.40 12.17
CA GLN A 89 -26.14 4.79 12.63
C GLN A 89 -25.83 4.88 14.13
N SER A 90 -26.44 4.01 14.94
CA SER A 90 -26.20 3.96 16.38
C SER A 90 -24.74 3.64 16.70
N LEU A 91 -24.14 2.66 16.02
CA LEU A 91 -22.70 2.35 16.17
C LEU A 91 -21.82 3.54 15.77
N ARG A 92 -22.14 4.22 14.67
CA ARG A 92 -21.44 5.45 14.26
C ARG A 92 -21.46 6.49 15.38
N ASP A 93 -22.65 6.75 15.92
CA ASP A 93 -22.85 7.79 16.94
C ASP A 93 -22.16 7.42 18.26
N GLN A 94 -22.21 6.16 18.67
CA GLN A 94 -21.46 5.65 19.83
C GLN A 94 -19.95 5.86 19.66
N ILE A 95 -19.38 5.43 18.52
CA ILE A 95 -17.95 5.59 18.25
C ILE A 95 -17.54 7.06 18.23
N ARG A 96 -18.35 7.94 17.63
CA ARG A 96 -18.06 9.38 17.56
C ARG A 96 -18.18 10.10 18.89
N THR A 97 -19.08 9.65 19.76
CA THR A 97 -19.28 10.21 21.10
C THR A 97 -18.15 9.80 22.05
N ASP A 98 -17.63 8.60 21.90
CA ASP A 98 -16.44 8.13 22.61
C ASP A 98 -15.18 8.77 22.02
N LYS A 99 -14.72 9.84 22.66
CA LYS A 99 -13.57 10.63 22.19
C LYS A 99 -12.26 9.84 22.22
N GLU A 100 -12.10 8.96 23.20
CA GLU A 100 -10.87 8.15 23.32
C GLU A 100 -10.83 7.10 22.19
N LEU A 101 -11.93 6.37 21.97
CA LEU A 101 -12.03 5.40 20.88
C LEU A 101 -11.86 6.07 19.52
N SER A 102 -12.55 7.21 19.30
CA SER A 102 -12.40 7.99 18.06
C SER A 102 -10.95 8.44 17.81
N ALA A 103 -10.25 8.92 18.84
CA ALA A 103 -8.86 9.33 18.72
C ALA A 103 -7.97 8.14 18.41
N ARG A 104 -8.20 6.99 19.06
CA ARG A 104 -7.46 5.74 18.81
C ARG A 104 -7.66 5.22 17.39
N ILE A 105 -8.88 5.25 16.87
CA ILE A 105 -9.17 4.86 15.47
C ILE A 105 -8.44 5.80 14.51
N ARG A 106 -8.55 7.12 14.67
CA ARG A 106 -7.83 8.09 13.81
C ARG A 106 -6.32 7.86 13.83
N TYR A 107 -5.74 7.61 14.99
CA TYR A 107 -4.32 7.33 15.14
C TYR A 107 -3.92 6.04 14.41
N LYS A 108 -4.68 4.96 14.61
CA LYS A 108 -4.42 3.67 13.95
C LYS A 108 -4.45 3.77 12.42
N TYR A 109 -5.39 4.53 11.88
CA TYR A 109 -5.55 4.69 10.42
C TYR A 109 -4.80 5.90 9.85
N SER A 110 -3.96 6.58 10.64
CA SER A 110 -3.02 7.59 10.15
C SER A 110 -1.74 6.97 9.54
N ILE A 111 -1.52 5.69 9.79
CA ILE A 111 -0.48 4.87 9.15
C ILE A 111 -1.13 3.77 8.33
N LYS A 112 -0.32 3.03 7.54
CA LYS A 112 -0.82 1.85 6.82
C LYS A 112 -1.46 0.87 7.82
N ASN A 113 -2.71 0.53 7.59
CA ASN A 113 -3.44 -0.43 8.41
C ASN A 113 -4.34 -1.29 7.50
N VAL A 114 -4.00 -2.56 7.39
CA VAL A 114 -4.69 -3.55 6.54
C VAL A 114 -5.16 -4.75 7.35
N THR A 115 -5.13 -4.66 8.68
CA THR A 115 -5.48 -5.76 9.59
C THR A 115 -6.86 -5.60 10.20
N GLY A 116 -7.69 -6.64 10.10
CA GLY A 116 -9.01 -6.70 10.69
C GLY A 116 -10.05 -5.82 10.01
N LEU A 117 -11.22 -5.72 10.62
CA LEU A 117 -12.30 -4.87 10.13
C LEU A 117 -11.96 -3.40 10.26
N ASN A 118 -12.21 -2.66 9.18
CA ASN A 118 -11.94 -1.23 9.13
C ASN A 118 -13.01 -0.43 9.88
N LEU A 119 -12.67 0.18 11.01
CA LEU A 119 -13.59 1.02 11.79
C LEU A 119 -13.58 2.49 11.36
N LEU A 120 -12.65 2.91 10.50
CA LEU A 120 -12.55 4.30 10.04
C LEU A 120 -13.82 4.82 9.35
N PRO A 121 -14.59 4.02 8.58
CA PRO A 121 -15.83 4.46 7.95
C PRO A 121 -16.83 5.07 8.92
N PHE A 122 -16.94 4.58 10.16
CA PHE A 122 -17.84 5.15 11.19
C PHE A 122 -17.45 6.56 11.61
N ILE A 123 -16.18 6.94 11.42
CA ILE A 123 -15.68 8.29 11.71
C ILE A 123 -15.75 9.18 10.47
N THR A 124 -15.53 8.63 9.30
CA THR A 124 -15.36 9.37 8.05
C THR A 124 -16.69 9.73 7.40
N PHE A 125 -17.68 8.82 7.42
CA PHE A 125 -18.92 8.95 6.66
C PHE A 125 -20.15 9.16 7.56
N ASP A 126 -21.05 10.02 7.09
CA ASP A 126 -22.34 10.25 7.77
C ASP A 126 -23.44 9.33 7.24
N ASP A 127 -23.43 9.05 5.94
CA ASP A 127 -24.39 8.17 5.28
C ASP A 127 -24.13 6.70 5.69
N PRO A 128 -25.14 5.97 6.21
CA PRO A 128 -24.99 4.56 6.54
C PRO A 128 -24.62 3.68 5.35
N PHE A 129 -25.01 4.03 4.13
CA PHE A 129 -24.63 3.29 2.94
C PHE A 129 -23.15 3.45 2.57
N ASP A 130 -22.59 4.64 2.77
CA ASP A 130 -21.16 4.87 2.62
C ASP A 130 -20.37 4.08 3.68
N ILE A 131 -20.86 4.03 4.91
CA ILE A 131 -20.28 3.20 5.98
C ILE A 131 -20.29 1.73 5.57
N ILE A 132 -21.45 1.18 5.17
CA ILE A 132 -21.60 -0.21 4.74
C ILE A 132 -20.66 -0.52 3.57
N THR A 133 -20.60 0.36 2.56
CA THR A 133 -19.71 0.22 1.41
C THR A 133 -18.25 0.06 1.84
N HIS A 134 -17.77 0.96 2.69
CA HIS A 134 -16.37 0.98 3.07
C HIS A 134 -16.01 -0.06 4.16
N LEU A 135 -16.99 -0.61 4.88
CA LEU A 135 -16.78 -1.77 5.75
C LEU A 135 -16.43 -3.04 4.96
N MET A 136 -16.77 -3.10 3.68
CA MET A 136 -16.36 -4.24 2.81
C MET A 136 -14.84 -4.27 2.62
N VAL A 137 -14.18 -3.11 2.67
CA VAL A 137 -12.74 -3.01 2.51
C VAL A 137 -12.03 -3.50 3.78
N GLY A 138 -11.20 -4.54 3.64
CA GLY A 138 -10.54 -5.19 4.78
C GLY A 138 -11.40 -6.22 5.52
N SER A 139 -12.60 -6.54 5.00
CA SER A 139 -13.50 -7.51 5.62
C SER A 139 -13.14 -8.98 5.33
N GLU A 140 -12.25 -9.24 4.38
CA GLU A 140 -11.84 -10.59 3.96
C GLU A 140 -13.03 -11.49 3.56
N GLY A 141 -14.13 -10.90 3.08
CA GLY A 141 -15.34 -11.61 2.74
C GLY A 141 -16.20 -12.07 3.93
N THR A 142 -15.90 -11.64 5.14
CA THR A 142 -16.62 -12.09 6.36
C THR A 142 -17.94 -11.36 6.58
N LEU A 143 -18.16 -10.19 5.95
CA LEU A 143 -19.38 -9.40 6.15
C LEU A 143 -20.42 -9.63 5.05
N ALA A 144 -19.97 -9.78 3.80
CA ALA A 144 -20.84 -9.98 2.65
C ALA A 144 -20.07 -10.53 1.46
N PHE A 145 -20.76 -10.97 0.40
CA PHE A 145 -20.18 -11.28 -0.87
C PHE A 145 -20.14 -10.00 -1.74
N LEU A 146 -18.97 -9.64 -2.23
CA LEU A 146 -18.76 -8.48 -3.10
C LEU A 146 -18.88 -8.89 -4.56
N SER A 147 -19.98 -8.51 -5.22
CA SER A 147 -20.24 -8.91 -6.61
C SER A 147 -19.75 -7.88 -7.64
N GLU A 148 -19.77 -6.60 -7.29
CA GLU A 148 -19.35 -5.50 -8.17
C GLU A 148 -18.84 -4.32 -7.35
N VAL A 149 -17.87 -3.58 -7.90
CA VAL A 149 -17.34 -2.35 -7.31
C VAL A 149 -17.19 -1.26 -8.37
N THR A 150 -17.48 -0.02 -7.98
CA THR A 150 -17.10 1.17 -8.72
C THR A 150 -15.95 1.84 -7.95
N MET A 151 -14.83 2.04 -8.65
CA MET A 151 -13.63 2.60 -8.06
C MET A 151 -13.13 3.79 -8.88
N SER A 152 -12.58 4.77 -8.20
CA SER A 152 -11.81 5.82 -8.85
C SER A 152 -10.50 5.25 -9.42
N THR A 153 -9.89 5.99 -10.32
CA THR A 153 -8.63 5.61 -10.96
C THR A 153 -7.60 6.71 -10.77
N GLU A 154 -6.32 6.35 -10.80
CA GLU A 154 -5.22 7.30 -10.79
C GLU A 154 -4.69 7.60 -12.19
N TYR A 155 -3.95 8.70 -12.30
CA TYR A 155 -3.17 9.03 -13.49
C TYR A 155 -1.97 8.08 -13.62
N ASP A 156 -1.76 7.53 -14.80
CA ASP A 156 -0.55 6.73 -15.09
C ASP A 156 0.49 7.61 -15.78
N TYR A 157 1.47 8.04 -15.02
CA TYR A 157 2.51 8.95 -15.47
C TYR A 157 3.33 8.32 -16.61
N PRO A 158 3.50 9.03 -17.74
CA PRO A 158 4.21 8.51 -18.91
C PRO A 158 5.72 8.42 -18.71
N HIS A 159 6.29 9.25 -17.83
CA HIS A 159 7.72 9.31 -17.57
C HIS A 159 8.03 8.82 -16.17
N LYS A 160 8.94 7.86 -16.05
CA LYS A 160 9.32 7.19 -14.80
C LYS A 160 10.83 7.03 -14.76
N ALA A 161 11.41 7.14 -13.58
CA ALA A 161 12.80 6.77 -13.33
C ALA A 161 12.92 6.09 -11.99
N SER A 162 13.80 5.10 -11.90
CA SER A 162 14.08 4.37 -10.66
C SER A 162 15.58 4.32 -10.39
N ALA A 163 15.93 4.24 -9.12
CA ALA A 163 17.28 4.01 -8.64
C ALA A 163 17.31 3.00 -7.51
N MET A 164 18.37 2.22 -7.43
CA MET A 164 18.69 1.40 -6.28
C MET A 164 19.78 2.10 -5.48
N LEU A 165 19.41 2.60 -4.30
CA LEU A 165 20.30 3.35 -3.41
C LEU A 165 20.86 2.38 -2.36
N TYR A 166 22.19 2.35 -2.16
CA TYR A 166 22.82 1.43 -1.22
C TYR A 166 23.43 2.17 -0.04
N PHE A 167 23.18 1.66 1.17
CA PHE A 167 23.66 2.21 2.44
C PHE A 167 24.33 1.12 3.28
N LYS A 168 25.34 1.51 4.05
CA LYS A 168 26.01 0.59 5.02
C LYS A 168 25.17 0.33 6.27
N ASP A 169 24.28 1.26 6.60
CA ASP A 169 23.49 1.24 7.83
C ASP A 169 22.00 1.38 7.50
N ILE A 170 21.19 0.48 8.02
CA ILE A 170 19.74 0.47 7.85
C ILE A 170 19.07 1.74 8.42
N LYS A 171 19.59 2.28 9.53
CA LYS A 171 19.07 3.54 10.11
C LYS A 171 19.31 4.72 9.18
N GLU A 172 20.47 4.77 8.53
CA GLU A 172 20.79 5.82 7.56
C GLU A 172 19.90 5.70 6.32
N ALA A 173 19.69 4.49 5.82
CA ALA A 173 18.73 4.22 4.75
C ALA A 173 17.33 4.73 5.09
N CYS A 174 16.84 4.40 6.29
CA CYS A 174 15.54 4.87 6.77
C CYS A 174 15.47 6.41 6.93
N ARG A 175 16.54 7.06 7.41
CA ARG A 175 16.60 8.53 7.48
C ARG A 175 16.55 9.17 6.10
N ALA A 176 17.20 8.57 5.10
CA ALA A 176 17.08 9.00 3.72
C ALA A 176 15.63 8.88 3.23
N VAL A 177 14.94 7.78 3.51
CA VAL A 177 13.51 7.62 3.17
C VAL A 177 12.64 8.68 3.85
N VAL A 178 12.89 8.99 5.15
CA VAL A 178 12.19 10.07 5.86
C VAL A 178 12.39 11.43 5.20
N ALA A 179 13.60 11.71 4.70
CA ALA A 179 13.89 12.95 3.98
C ALA A 179 13.18 12.98 2.62
N LEU A 180 13.25 11.91 1.87
CA LEU A 180 12.62 11.76 0.55
C LEU A 180 11.09 11.90 0.62
N LYS A 181 10.44 11.38 1.65
CA LYS A 181 8.98 11.48 1.86
C LYS A 181 8.48 12.92 1.99
N LYS A 182 9.33 13.87 2.36
CA LYS A 182 8.95 15.27 2.52
C LYS A 182 8.96 16.05 1.20
N LEU A 183 9.52 15.48 0.13
CA LEU A 183 9.70 16.16 -1.14
C LEU A 183 8.37 16.28 -1.89
N THR A 184 8.01 17.53 -2.17
CA THR A 184 6.84 17.86 -3.00
C THR A 184 7.25 18.86 -4.09
N ASN A 185 6.57 18.79 -5.25
CA ASN A 185 6.71 19.79 -6.30
C ASN A 185 5.89 21.06 -5.97
N GLU A 186 5.93 22.04 -6.86
CA GLU A 186 5.20 23.32 -6.73
C GLU A 186 3.67 23.13 -6.60
N LYS A 187 3.14 22.04 -7.15
CA LYS A 187 1.72 21.66 -7.06
C LYS A 187 1.39 20.89 -5.77
N LYS A 188 2.35 20.76 -4.85
CA LYS A 188 2.25 19.96 -3.61
C LYS A 188 2.04 18.47 -3.86
N GLU A 189 2.42 17.96 -5.02
CA GLU A 189 2.44 16.52 -5.31
C GLU A 189 3.78 15.94 -4.85
N TRP A 190 3.75 14.74 -4.30
CA TRP A 190 4.98 14.05 -3.91
C TRP A 190 5.86 13.74 -5.12
N ILE A 191 7.14 14.12 -5.01
CA ILE A 191 8.16 13.85 -6.02
C ILE A 191 8.52 12.37 -6.03
N VAL A 192 8.75 11.77 -4.85
CA VAL A 192 9.01 10.34 -4.72
C VAL A 192 7.67 9.60 -4.66
N LYS A 193 7.47 8.69 -5.60
CA LYS A 193 6.23 7.92 -5.74
C LYS A 193 6.31 6.54 -5.09
N GLY A 194 7.52 6.05 -4.85
CA GLY A 194 7.78 4.79 -4.15
C GLY A 194 9.19 4.79 -3.57
N ALA A 195 9.34 4.24 -2.37
CA ALA A 195 10.63 4.00 -1.74
C ALA A 195 10.52 2.71 -0.92
N GLU A 196 11.24 1.66 -1.33
CA GLU A 196 11.23 0.36 -0.67
C GLU A 196 12.60 0.03 -0.12
N LEU A 197 12.65 -0.24 1.17
CA LEU A 197 13.84 -0.71 1.86
C LEU A 197 13.95 -2.22 1.71
N LEU A 198 15.11 -2.67 1.29
CA LEU A 198 15.47 -4.06 1.09
C LEU A 198 16.74 -4.33 1.90
N ASP A 199 16.67 -5.16 2.93
CA ASP A 199 17.89 -5.57 3.63
C ASP A 199 18.72 -6.54 2.79
N TRP A 200 19.96 -6.73 3.20
CA TRP A 200 20.87 -7.65 2.49
C TRP A 200 20.32 -9.06 2.33
N LYS A 201 19.65 -9.59 3.33
CA LYS A 201 19.08 -10.93 3.29
C LYS A 201 17.96 -11.06 2.25
N SER A 202 17.14 -10.02 2.12
CA SER A 202 16.12 -9.92 1.08
C SER A 202 16.75 -9.98 -0.31
N LEU A 203 17.80 -9.20 -0.56
CA LEU A 203 18.54 -9.20 -1.83
C LEU A 203 19.19 -10.55 -2.10
N ALA A 204 19.84 -11.15 -1.10
CA ALA A 204 20.48 -12.46 -1.21
C ALA A 204 19.48 -13.57 -1.56
N SER A 205 18.23 -13.47 -1.09
CA SER A 205 17.18 -14.46 -1.38
C SER A 205 16.88 -14.61 -2.87
N VAL A 206 17.09 -13.55 -3.66
CA VAL A 206 16.91 -13.53 -5.13
C VAL A 206 18.24 -13.58 -5.88
N ASN A 207 19.32 -14.01 -5.21
CA ASN A 207 20.68 -14.08 -5.76
C ASN A 207 21.25 -12.73 -6.22
N ASP A 208 20.72 -11.62 -5.74
CA ASP A 208 21.33 -10.32 -5.99
C ASP A 208 22.49 -10.10 -5.00
N ARG A 209 23.70 -10.02 -5.53
CA ARG A 209 24.94 -9.81 -4.79
C ARG A 209 25.51 -8.40 -4.96
N THR A 210 24.81 -7.53 -5.68
CA THR A 210 25.30 -6.18 -6.00
C THR A 210 25.61 -5.37 -4.74
N GLY A 211 24.78 -5.51 -3.71
CA GLY A 211 24.93 -4.78 -2.46
C GLY A 211 25.24 -5.70 -1.27
N GLU A 212 26.15 -6.65 -1.40
CA GLU A 212 26.45 -7.62 -0.33
C GLU A 212 26.79 -6.93 0.99
N GLY A 213 26.02 -7.27 2.06
CA GLY A 213 26.14 -6.67 3.37
C GLY A 213 25.55 -5.26 3.50
N LEU A 214 24.92 -4.71 2.45
CA LEU A 214 24.34 -3.38 2.43
C LEU A 214 22.81 -3.43 2.53
N THR A 215 22.23 -2.31 2.93
CA THR A 215 20.79 -2.08 2.81
C THR A 215 20.53 -1.29 1.54
N ALA A 216 19.57 -1.73 0.73
CA ALA A 216 19.15 -1.00 -0.46
C ALA A 216 17.82 -0.29 -0.24
N VAL A 217 17.62 0.84 -0.93
CA VAL A 217 16.33 1.51 -1.06
C VAL A 217 16.03 1.65 -2.55
N LEU A 218 15.04 0.90 -3.03
CA LEU A 218 14.50 1.06 -4.37
C LEU A 218 13.58 2.27 -4.39
N THR A 219 13.99 3.31 -5.12
CA THR A 219 13.28 4.60 -5.18
C THR A 219 12.75 4.83 -6.58
N GLU A 220 11.50 5.30 -6.69
CA GLU A 220 10.87 5.64 -7.96
C GLU A 220 10.30 7.06 -7.93
N THR A 221 10.54 7.80 -9.01
CA THR A 221 9.89 9.08 -9.32
C THR A 221 9.16 9.01 -10.65
N LYS A 222 8.05 9.76 -10.77
CA LYS A 222 7.20 9.81 -11.98
C LYS A 222 6.80 11.24 -12.27
N ALA A 223 6.61 11.54 -13.56
CA ALA A 223 6.32 12.91 -14.01
C ALA A 223 5.43 12.93 -15.26
N HIS A 224 4.83 14.08 -15.53
CA HIS A 224 4.01 14.31 -16.73
C HIS A 224 4.87 14.62 -17.97
N SER A 225 6.10 15.11 -17.78
CA SER A 225 7.05 15.39 -18.85
C SER A 225 8.47 14.95 -18.50
N LYS A 226 9.36 14.91 -19.50
CA LYS A 226 10.76 14.59 -19.28
C LYS A 226 11.48 15.67 -18.49
N GLU A 227 11.12 16.93 -18.70
CA GLU A 227 11.67 18.09 -18.01
C GLU A 227 11.31 18.02 -16.51
N GLU A 228 10.06 17.73 -16.20
CA GLU A 228 9.60 17.51 -14.83
C GLU A 228 10.31 16.31 -14.18
N LEU A 229 10.48 15.20 -14.93
CA LEU A 229 11.21 14.05 -14.45
C LEU A 229 12.67 14.40 -14.09
N ALA A 230 13.35 15.12 -14.96
CA ALA A 230 14.72 15.57 -14.71
C ALA A 230 14.81 16.50 -13.48
N ALA A 231 13.86 17.43 -13.33
CA ALA A 231 13.79 18.32 -12.18
C ALA A 231 13.56 17.51 -10.88
N ASN A 232 12.65 16.53 -10.90
CA ASN A 232 12.39 15.64 -9.76
C ASN A 232 13.65 14.87 -9.35
N ILE A 233 14.37 14.28 -10.32
CA ILE A 233 15.62 13.56 -10.07
C ILE A 233 16.65 14.49 -9.41
N ALA A 234 16.84 15.70 -9.94
CA ALA A 234 17.79 16.66 -9.39
C ALA A 234 17.47 17.01 -7.91
N VAL A 235 16.19 17.20 -7.57
CA VAL A 235 15.76 17.47 -6.19
C VAL A 235 16.03 16.27 -5.29
N ILE A 236 15.80 15.05 -5.77
CA ILE A 236 16.08 13.82 -5.03
C ILE A 236 17.58 13.67 -4.79
N GLU A 237 18.40 13.81 -5.82
CA GLU A 237 19.86 13.72 -5.72
C GLU A 237 20.44 14.78 -4.77
N GLU A 238 19.97 16.02 -4.82
CA GLU A 238 20.38 17.08 -3.88
C GLU A 238 20.02 16.72 -2.43
N THR A 239 18.81 16.17 -2.23
CA THR A 239 18.36 15.73 -0.90
C THR A 239 19.19 14.58 -0.36
N LEU A 240 19.71 13.73 -1.24
CA LEU A 240 20.53 12.57 -0.85
C LEU A 240 21.99 12.91 -0.55
N LYS A 241 22.51 14.08 -0.96
CA LYS A 241 23.92 14.48 -0.73
C LYS A 241 24.41 14.35 0.72
N PRO A 242 23.62 14.68 1.74
CA PRO A 242 24.05 14.52 3.13
C PRO A 242 24.16 13.08 3.60
N PHE A 243 23.62 12.11 2.85
CA PHE A 243 23.61 10.70 3.19
C PHE A 243 24.77 9.96 2.51
N ASN A 244 25.45 9.07 3.26
CA ASN A 244 26.58 8.31 2.74
C ASN A 244 26.09 7.10 1.93
N THR A 245 25.64 7.33 0.69
CA THR A 245 25.37 6.24 -0.23
C THR A 245 26.65 5.49 -0.58
N TYR A 246 26.64 4.17 -0.50
CA TYR A 246 27.82 3.34 -0.75
C TYR A 246 28.25 3.33 -2.23
N ILE A 247 27.27 3.43 -3.11
CA ILE A 247 27.46 3.54 -4.56
C ILE A 247 26.89 4.90 -4.99
N PRO A 248 27.47 5.59 -5.99
CA PRO A 248 26.89 6.84 -6.51
C PRO A 248 25.43 6.65 -6.91
N VAL A 249 24.60 7.63 -6.56
CA VAL A 249 23.19 7.65 -6.93
C VAL A 249 23.05 7.68 -8.45
N HIS A 250 22.27 6.78 -9.01
CA HIS A 250 22.02 6.71 -10.44
C HIS A 250 20.56 6.39 -10.71
N PHE A 251 19.81 7.39 -11.19
CA PHE A 251 18.46 7.21 -11.69
C PHE A 251 18.50 6.84 -13.17
N THR A 252 17.71 5.84 -13.55
CA THR A 252 17.51 5.44 -14.95
C THR A 252 16.04 5.55 -15.33
N ASP A 253 15.77 6.13 -16.49
CA ASP A 253 14.45 6.21 -17.13
C ASP A 253 14.28 5.14 -18.22
N LYS A 254 15.30 4.28 -18.43
CA LYS A 254 15.27 3.20 -19.41
C LYS A 254 14.50 2.01 -18.86
N PRO A 255 13.39 1.59 -19.49
CA PRO A 255 12.57 0.47 -19.04
C PRO A 255 13.33 -0.84 -18.86
N GLU A 256 14.31 -1.14 -19.74
CA GLU A 256 15.14 -2.34 -19.68
C GLU A 256 16.08 -2.37 -18.47
N GLU A 257 16.39 -1.22 -17.88
CA GLU A 257 17.22 -1.10 -16.69
C GLU A 257 16.36 -1.13 -15.42
N TYR A 258 15.40 -0.19 -15.27
CA TYR A 258 14.60 -0.10 -14.05
C TYR A 258 13.69 -1.31 -13.82
N SER A 259 13.24 -1.99 -14.88
CA SER A 259 12.44 -3.21 -14.75
C SER A 259 13.20 -4.33 -14.00
N LYS A 260 14.52 -4.34 -14.05
CA LYS A 260 15.35 -5.30 -13.31
C LYS A 260 15.23 -5.06 -11.80
N TYR A 261 15.26 -3.79 -11.36
CA TYR A 261 15.10 -3.45 -9.94
C TYR A 261 13.73 -3.92 -9.41
N TRP A 262 12.67 -3.66 -10.18
CA TRP A 262 11.33 -4.10 -9.81
C TRP A 262 11.13 -5.62 -9.88
N ALA A 263 11.84 -6.29 -10.78
CA ALA A 263 11.86 -7.76 -10.85
C ALA A 263 12.54 -8.37 -9.61
N ILE A 264 13.68 -7.81 -9.18
CA ILE A 264 14.34 -8.19 -7.92
C ILE A 264 13.34 -8.09 -6.78
N ARG A 265 12.74 -6.93 -6.59
CA ARG A 265 11.79 -6.68 -5.49
C ARG A 265 10.61 -7.67 -5.52
N SER A 266 9.97 -7.86 -6.65
CA SER A 266 8.81 -8.76 -6.76
C SER A 266 9.16 -10.24 -6.58
N GLY A 267 10.41 -10.61 -6.77
CA GLY A 267 10.92 -11.96 -6.57
C GLY A 267 11.23 -12.31 -5.11
N ILE A 268 11.43 -11.32 -4.23
CA ILE A 268 11.88 -11.56 -2.84
C ILE A 268 10.86 -12.39 -2.06
N PHE A 269 9.60 -11.99 -2.01
CA PHE A 269 8.58 -12.68 -1.22
C PHE A 269 8.39 -14.15 -1.65
N PRO A 270 8.22 -14.47 -2.95
CA PRO A 270 8.17 -15.86 -3.40
C PRO A 270 9.45 -16.65 -3.07
N SER A 271 10.62 -16.01 -3.18
CA SER A 271 11.90 -16.66 -2.91
C SER A 271 12.06 -17.00 -1.43
N VAL A 272 11.82 -16.05 -0.54
CA VAL A 272 11.86 -16.27 0.92
C VAL A 272 10.86 -17.35 1.32
N GLY A 273 9.64 -17.30 0.78
CA GLY A 273 8.63 -18.33 1.01
C GLY A 273 9.05 -19.73 0.54
N GLY A 274 9.77 -19.80 -0.59
CA GLY A 274 10.26 -21.05 -1.17
C GLY A 274 11.48 -21.66 -0.45
N THR A 275 12.30 -20.85 0.20
CA THR A 275 13.53 -21.29 0.88
C THR A 275 13.36 -21.63 2.37
N ARG A 276 12.20 -21.32 2.96
CA ARG A 276 11.93 -21.64 4.36
C ARG A 276 11.94 -23.14 4.62
N LYS A 277 12.25 -23.52 5.86
CA LYS A 277 12.27 -24.93 6.27
C LYS A 277 10.88 -25.59 6.07
N PRO A 278 10.80 -26.82 5.53
CA PRO A 278 9.55 -27.55 5.41
C PRO A 278 8.81 -27.65 6.76
N GLY A 279 7.50 -27.48 6.74
CA GLY A 279 6.66 -27.51 7.96
C GLY A 279 6.64 -26.20 8.75
N THR A 280 7.29 -25.14 8.28
CA THR A 280 7.22 -23.80 8.87
C THR A 280 6.29 -22.88 8.08
N THR A 281 5.83 -21.81 8.73
CA THR A 281 5.03 -20.75 8.09
C THR A 281 5.60 -19.38 8.44
N SER A 282 5.25 -18.36 7.66
CA SER A 282 5.52 -16.96 8.03
C SER A 282 4.50 -16.52 9.07
N LEU A 283 4.94 -16.06 10.22
CA LEU A 283 4.07 -15.64 11.33
C LEU A 283 3.83 -14.11 11.32
N ILE A 284 4.81 -13.35 10.87
CA ILE A 284 4.75 -11.90 10.80
C ILE A 284 5.05 -11.52 9.35
N GLU A 285 4.13 -10.78 8.77
CA GLU A 285 4.27 -10.32 7.40
C GLU A 285 4.49 -8.81 7.36
N ASP A 286 3.62 -8.03 7.99
CA ASP A 286 3.70 -6.58 7.98
C ASP A 286 3.67 -5.98 9.40
N VAL A 287 4.54 -4.98 9.63
CA VAL A 287 4.45 -4.06 10.76
C VAL A 287 4.48 -2.63 10.23
N ALA A 288 3.67 -1.74 10.79
CA ALA A 288 3.55 -0.36 10.34
C ALA A 288 3.93 0.63 11.44
N PHE A 289 4.71 1.63 11.07
CA PHE A 289 5.16 2.70 11.95
C PHE A 289 4.87 4.06 11.32
N HIS A 290 4.80 5.11 12.15
CA HIS A 290 4.87 6.46 11.60
C HIS A 290 6.22 6.69 10.95
N ILE A 291 6.23 7.34 9.79
CA ILE A 291 7.44 7.55 9.00
C ILE A 291 8.60 8.19 9.80
N LYS A 292 8.29 9.08 10.77
CA LYS A 292 9.28 9.70 11.63
C LYS A 292 10.02 8.71 12.55
N ASP A 293 9.34 7.60 12.90
CA ASP A 293 9.86 6.60 13.83
C ASP A 293 10.55 5.43 13.09
N LEU A 294 10.47 5.42 11.75
CA LEU A 294 10.97 4.34 10.90
C LEU A 294 12.44 3.97 11.17
N PRO A 295 13.39 4.93 11.31
CA PRO A 295 14.80 4.59 11.53
C PRO A 295 15.03 3.79 12.81
N GLU A 296 14.43 4.24 13.92
CA GLU A 296 14.60 3.59 15.21
C GLU A 296 13.82 2.26 15.27
N ALA A 297 12.57 2.28 14.84
CA ALA A 297 11.72 1.10 14.84
C ALA A 297 12.31 -0.05 13.99
N THR A 298 12.89 0.26 12.81
CA THR A 298 13.49 -0.76 11.95
C THR A 298 14.76 -1.35 12.59
N ALA A 299 15.60 -0.50 13.22
CA ALA A 299 16.78 -0.98 13.92
C ALA A 299 16.42 -1.83 15.16
N ASP A 300 15.42 -1.41 15.92
CA ASP A 300 14.93 -2.17 17.07
C ASP A 300 14.34 -3.52 16.63
N LEU A 301 13.58 -3.54 15.54
CA LEU A 301 13.04 -4.76 14.95
C LEU A 301 14.17 -5.73 14.55
N GLN A 302 15.21 -5.22 13.88
CA GLN A 302 16.38 -6.03 13.50
C GLN A 302 17.06 -6.66 14.72
N GLN A 303 17.27 -5.88 15.79
CA GLN A 303 17.85 -6.37 17.03
C GLN A 303 16.94 -7.37 17.74
N LEU A 304 15.63 -7.15 17.74
CA LEU A 304 14.66 -8.05 18.35
C LEU A 304 14.67 -9.41 17.64
N ILE A 305 14.63 -9.41 16.32
CA ILE A 305 14.70 -10.61 15.47
C ILE A 305 15.98 -11.40 15.78
N ALA A 306 17.14 -10.74 15.78
CA ALA A 306 18.44 -11.37 16.09
C ALA A 306 18.49 -11.92 17.53
N ARG A 307 17.99 -11.18 18.52
CA ARG A 307 17.94 -11.62 19.93
C ARG A 307 17.15 -12.90 20.13
N HIS A 308 16.14 -13.13 19.29
CA HIS A 308 15.30 -14.33 19.33
C HIS A 308 15.78 -15.46 18.41
N GLY A 309 16.96 -15.32 17.81
CA GLY A 309 17.60 -16.37 17.00
C GLY A 309 17.00 -16.54 15.60
N TYR A 310 16.32 -15.50 15.08
CA TYR A 310 15.81 -15.49 13.68
C TYR A 310 16.79 -14.79 12.75
N ASP A 311 18.02 -15.31 12.69
CA ASP A 311 19.10 -14.71 11.90
C ASP A 311 18.88 -14.75 10.39
N ASP A 312 17.95 -15.58 9.92
CA ASP A 312 17.55 -15.73 8.52
C ASP A 312 16.33 -14.87 8.13
N ALA A 313 15.73 -14.17 9.09
CA ALA A 313 14.60 -13.29 8.78
C ALA A 313 15.02 -12.10 7.90
N CYS A 314 14.20 -11.80 6.91
CA CYS A 314 14.36 -10.68 6.00
C CYS A 314 13.53 -9.47 6.46
N ILE A 315 14.01 -8.25 6.21
CA ILE A 315 13.30 -7.00 6.47
C ILE A 315 13.03 -6.30 5.13
N LEU A 316 11.75 -6.18 4.82
CA LEU A 316 11.24 -5.38 3.72
C LEU A 316 10.35 -4.27 4.31
N SER A 317 10.52 -3.02 3.87
CA SER A 317 9.67 -1.90 4.32
C SER A 317 9.20 -1.07 3.12
N LEU A 318 7.96 -0.66 3.16
CA LEU A 318 7.31 0.20 2.17
C LEU A 318 7.30 1.65 2.62
#